data_aa75238b8eb95b2ed67325d7ad1f2292
#
_entry.id   aa75238b8eb95b2ed67325d7ad1f2292
#
_cell.length_a   1.000
_cell.length_b   1.000
_cell.length_c   1.000
_cell.angle_alpha   90.00
_cell.angle_beta   90.00
_cell.angle_gamma   90.00
#
_symmetry.space_group_name_H-M   'P 1'
#
loop_
_entity.id
_entity.type
_entity.pdbx_description
1 polymer ?
#
loop_
_entity_poly.entity_id
_entity_poly.type
_entity_poly.pdbx_seq_one_letter_code
_entity_poly.pdbx_strand_id
1 'polypeptide(L)'
;MLEQLNGDFIQRLRAFYYAAQTENIRKAAGMMQRHPSTLSYQISCLEKELHTTLFERSKTGLKLTPQGRKLRNWAVRTFENLDELLADVSSSPDVLQGDVSISTLRPMTPVVLDTIREFIRQNPGVHIHIQTDISQSILQKVEIGKFDMGLAGCFRQKEGLDYDYLFSSDPVLVLPRKNNWHIPRIPSWDDIAKLPIIGFRDIDTCSRDALHSIFYDELPESVKERGVLSTNSYNVLLHYVGRGAGAAFLDELSFYTLSSFGFARDVVKYSLAHLLPKVNCAMVKRSGKELSPQAAALYDFLKSKYLSLATLRGLPLWDALQSEIMQPGGSQDAHDSAFHKLRRSLLVKKRIVPSKLRKD
;
A
#
# COMPACT_ATOMS: atom_id res chain seq x y z
N MET A 1 -5.91 -19.89 -30.83
CA MET A 1 -4.77 -19.44 -30.00
C MET A 1 -4.29 -20.55 -29.06
N LEU A 2 -5.14 -21.17 -28.22
CA LEU A 2 -4.75 -22.33 -27.39
C LEU A 2 -4.32 -23.55 -28.15
N GLU A 3 -4.87 -23.79 -29.34
CA GLU A 3 -4.51 -24.91 -30.25
C GLU A 3 -3.08 -24.83 -30.82
N GLN A 4 -2.45 -23.65 -30.73
CA GLN A 4 -1.06 -23.41 -31.16
C GLN A 4 -0.03 -23.65 -30.06
N LEU A 5 -0.46 -23.85 -28.81
CA LEU A 5 0.43 -24.13 -27.70
C LEU A 5 0.70 -25.63 -27.63
N ASN A 6 1.94 -26.03 -27.89
CA ASN A 6 2.38 -27.41 -27.71
C ASN A 6 2.22 -27.86 -26.26
N GLY A 7 1.94 -29.16 -26.03
CA GLY A 7 1.75 -29.71 -24.67
C GLY A 7 2.89 -29.42 -23.69
N ASP A 8 4.09 -29.13 -24.20
CA ASP A 8 5.28 -28.79 -23.37
C ASP A 8 5.43 -27.29 -23.10
N PHE A 9 4.53 -26.41 -23.59
CA PHE A 9 4.68 -24.96 -23.44
C PHE A 9 4.84 -24.52 -21.97
N ILE A 10 4.02 -25.07 -21.08
CA ILE A 10 4.08 -24.76 -19.63
C ILE A 10 5.42 -25.19 -19.02
N GLN A 11 5.97 -26.32 -19.42
CA GLN A 11 7.30 -26.75 -18.94
C GLN A 11 8.41 -25.84 -19.44
N ARG A 12 8.35 -25.39 -20.69
CA ARG A 12 9.31 -24.44 -21.29
C ARG A 12 9.18 -23.07 -20.64
N LEU A 13 7.96 -22.62 -20.38
CA LEU A 13 7.70 -21.37 -19.65
C LEU A 13 8.23 -21.44 -18.22
N ARG A 14 8.10 -22.58 -17.54
CA ARG A 14 8.66 -22.82 -16.20
C ARG A 14 10.18 -22.77 -16.21
N ALA A 15 10.81 -23.37 -17.23
CA ALA A 15 12.26 -23.30 -17.41
C ALA A 15 12.74 -21.85 -17.61
N PHE A 16 12.04 -21.08 -18.42
CA PHE A 16 12.29 -19.67 -18.62
C PHE A 16 12.12 -18.87 -17.30
N TYR A 17 11.04 -19.13 -16.55
CA TYR A 17 10.74 -18.45 -15.28
C TYR A 17 11.89 -18.59 -14.27
N TYR A 18 12.37 -19.81 -14.00
CA TYR A 18 13.50 -20.03 -13.08
C TYR A 18 14.81 -19.44 -13.61
N ALA A 19 15.05 -19.50 -14.92
CA ALA A 19 16.23 -18.89 -15.51
C ALA A 19 16.17 -17.34 -15.39
N ALA A 20 15.01 -16.75 -15.55
CA ALA A 20 14.79 -15.31 -15.41
C ALA A 20 14.92 -14.81 -13.97
N GLN A 21 14.57 -15.63 -12.97
CA GLN A 21 14.75 -15.32 -11.56
C GLN A 21 16.21 -15.36 -11.11
N THR A 22 16.95 -16.36 -11.60
CA THR A 22 18.31 -16.63 -11.12
C THR A 22 19.39 -15.98 -11.96
N GLU A 23 19.05 -15.52 -13.18
CA GLU A 23 19.96 -15.05 -14.24
C GLU A 23 21.13 -16.04 -14.51
N ASN A 24 20.90 -17.32 -14.14
CA ASN A 24 21.92 -18.36 -14.20
C ASN A 24 21.30 -19.74 -14.49
N ILE A 25 21.66 -20.33 -15.66
CA ILE A 25 21.13 -21.63 -16.09
C ILE A 25 21.42 -22.75 -15.11
N ARG A 26 22.62 -22.79 -14.48
CA ARG A 26 22.99 -23.87 -13.56
C ARG A 26 22.15 -23.79 -12.28
N LYS A 27 21.98 -22.58 -11.72
CA LYS A 27 21.14 -22.38 -10.53
C LYS A 27 19.68 -22.72 -10.81
N ALA A 28 19.14 -22.26 -11.94
CA ALA A 28 17.78 -22.58 -12.37
C ALA A 28 17.56 -24.08 -12.58
N ALA A 29 18.52 -24.76 -13.19
CA ALA A 29 18.48 -26.21 -13.40
C ALA A 29 18.49 -26.96 -12.07
N GLY A 30 19.29 -26.52 -11.08
CA GLY A 30 19.29 -27.07 -9.73
C GLY A 30 17.94 -26.95 -9.04
N MET A 31 17.28 -25.79 -9.14
CA MET A 31 15.93 -25.57 -8.59
C MET A 31 14.87 -26.49 -9.23
N MET A 32 15.02 -26.81 -10.50
CA MET A 32 14.11 -27.70 -11.23
C MET A 32 14.50 -29.18 -11.14
N GLN A 33 15.61 -29.54 -10.48
CA GLN A 33 16.19 -30.88 -10.43
C GLN A 33 16.40 -31.46 -11.85
N ARG A 34 16.90 -30.62 -12.77
CA ARG A 34 17.14 -30.95 -14.17
C ARG A 34 18.59 -30.66 -14.56
N HIS A 35 19.03 -31.26 -15.68
CA HIS A 35 20.36 -30.96 -16.21
C HIS A 35 20.39 -29.58 -16.90
N PRO A 36 21.47 -28.78 -16.79
CA PRO A 36 21.57 -27.46 -17.42
C PRO A 36 21.35 -27.45 -18.94
N SER A 37 21.78 -28.50 -19.66
CA SER A 37 21.54 -28.65 -21.11
C SER A 37 20.06 -28.79 -21.45
N THR A 38 19.29 -29.52 -20.62
CA THR A 38 17.84 -29.68 -20.79
C THR A 38 17.14 -28.34 -20.62
N LEU A 39 17.53 -27.56 -19.61
CA LEU A 39 16.96 -26.23 -19.37
C LEU A 39 17.26 -25.28 -20.53
N SER A 40 18.53 -25.24 -21.00
CA SER A 40 18.93 -24.45 -22.16
C SER A 40 18.14 -24.84 -23.43
N TYR A 41 17.91 -26.13 -23.64
CA TYR A 41 17.11 -26.64 -24.77
C TYR A 41 15.65 -26.15 -24.64
N GLN A 42 15.03 -26.32 -23.49
CA GLN A 42 13.64 -25.88 -23.27
C GLN A 42 13.47 -24.37 -23.51
N ILE A 43 14.42 -23.55 -23.04
CA ILE A 43 14.41 -22.09 -23.28
C ILE A 43 14.56 -21.80 -24.78
N SER A 44 15.49 -22.47 -25.47
CA SER A 44 15.66 -22.28 -26.91
C SER A 44 14.43 -22.71 -27.71
N CYS A 45 13.72 -23.76 -27.29
CA CYS A 45 12.45 -24.15 -27.89
C CYS A 45 11.37 -23.08 -27.67
N LEU A 46 11.29 -22.49 -26.47
CA LEU A 46 10.36 -21.40 -26.18
C LEU A 46 10.64 -20.15 -27.02
N GLU A 47 11.91 -19.78 -27.18
CA GLU A 47 12.32 -18.66 -28.03
C GLU A 47 11.94 -18.86 -29.49
N LYS A 48 12.10 -20.10 -30.01
CA LYS A 48 11.67 -20.48 -31.36
C LYS A 48 10.16 -20.42 -31.51
N GLU A 49 9.41 -20.95 -30.54
CA GLU A 49 7.95 -20.98 -30.54
C GLU A 49 7.34 -19.56 -30.48
N LEU A 50 7.97 -18.69 -29.73
CA LEU A 50 7.57 -17.25 -29.60
C LEU A 50 8.18 -16.36 -30.67
N HIS A 51 9.01 -16.92 -31.60
CA HIS A 51 9.74 -16.16 -32.61
C HIS A 51 10.49 -14.94 -32.05
N THR A 52 11.06 -15.07 -30.84
CA THR A 52 11.74 -13.95 -30.17
C THR A 52 12.85 -14.42 -29.24
N THR A 53 13.89 -13.62 -29.10
CA THR A 53 14.98 -13.87 -28.15
C THR A 53 14.58 -13.32 -26.78
N LEU A 54 14.66 -14.16 -25.75
CA LEU A 54 14.27 -13.81 -24.37
C LEU A 54 15.48 -13.49 -23.50
N PHE A 55 16.65 -14.08 -23.83
CA PHE A 55 17.89 -13.85 -23.12
C PHE A 55 19.02 -13.42 -24.04
N GLU A 56 19.85 -12.51 -23.57
CA GLU A 56 21.16 -12.19 -24.10
C GLU A 56 22.21 -12.93 -23.27
N ARG A 57 23.15 -13.61 -23.96
CA ARG A 57 24.29 -14.27 -23.32
C ARG A 57 25.39 -13.24 -23.09
N SER A 58 25.80 -13.03 -21.85
CA SER A 58 26.92 -12.19 -21.48
C SER A 58 28.03 -13.01 -20.81
N LYS A 59 29.23 -12.45 -20.73
CA LYS A 59 30.35 -13.06 -19.98
C LYS A 59 30.03 -13.27 -18.49
N THR A 60 29.06 -12.54 -17.95
CA THR A 60 28.67 -12.57 -16.55
C THR A 60 27.41 -13.41 -16.29
N GLY A 61 26.76 -14.01 -17.32
CA GLY A 61 25.57 -14.82 -17.19
C GLY A 61 24.49 -14.50 -18.24
N LEU A 62 23.24 -14.72 -17.86
CA LEU A 62 22.07 -14.44 -18.69
C LEU A 62 21.49 -13.06 -18.33
N LYS A 63 21.16 -12.26 -19.35
CA LYS A 63 20.40 -11.01 -19.16
C LYS A 63 19.11 -11.08 -19.96
N LEU A 64 18.00 -10.63 -19.37
CA LEU A 64 16.72 -10.56 -20.05
C LEU A 64 16.69 -9.47 -21.12
N THR A 65 16.22 -9.81 -22.32
CA THR A 65 15.85 -8.84 -23.36
C THR A 65 14.60 -8.02 -22.91
N PRO A 66 14.21 -6.93 -23.60
CA PRO A 66 12.94 -6.26 -23.35
C PRO A 66 11.73 -7.21 -23.45
N GLN A 67 11.74 -8.12 -24.41
CA GLN A 67 10.71 -9.16 -24.58
C GLN A 67 10.76 -10.17 -23.44
N GLY A 68 11.96 -10.60 -23.03
CA GLY A 68 12.16 -11.46 -21.88
C GLY A 68 11.60 -10.83 -20.58
N ARG A 69 11.80 -9.54 -20.37
CA ARG A 69 11.18 -8.84 -19.21
C ARG A 69 9.65 -8.85 -19.25
N LYS A 70 9.05 -8.63 -20.43
CA LYS A 70 7.58 -8.73 -20.58
C LYS A 70 7.09 -10.14 -20.27
N LEU A 71 7.74 -11.16 -20.84
CA LEU A 71 7.36 -12.56 -20.62
C LEU A 71 7.57 -12.97 -19.16
N ARG A 72 8.66 -12.51 -18.50
CA ARG A 72 8.88 -12.76 -17.06
C ARG A 72 7.71 -12.27 -16.22
N ASN A 73 7.27 -11.03 -16.42
CA ASN A 73 6.17 -10.46 -15.67
C ASN A 73 4.85 -11.23 -15.89
N TRP A 74 4.65 -11.77 -17.09
CA TRP A 74 3.50 -12.62 -17.39
C TRP A 74 3.65 -14.01 -16.77
N ALA A 75 4.82 -14.63 -16.88
CA ALA A 75 5.10 -15.96 -16.32
C ALA A 75 4.96 -16.01 -14.81
N VAL A 76 5.45 -14.98 -14.10
CA VAL A 76 5.24 -14.83 -12.64
C VAL A 76 3.76 -14.96 -12.31
N ARG A 77 2.91 -14.14 -12.93
CA ARG A 77 1.46 -14.16 -12.69
C ARG A 77 0.80 -15.49 -13.02
N THR A 78 1.26 -16.13 -14.11
CA THR A 78 0.68 -17.41 -14.54
C THR A 78 0.97 -18.50 -13.53
N PHE A 79 2.19 -18.58 -13.00
CA PHE A 79 2.54 -19.58 -12.00
C PHE A 79 1.94 -19.28 -10.63
N GLU A 80 1.86 -18.02 -10.22
CA GLU A 80 1.14 -17.61 -9.01
C GLU A 80 -0.35 -18.01 -9.09
N ASN A 81 -1.03 -17.72 -10.20
CA ASN A 81 -2.42 -18.13 -10.40
C ASN A 81 -2.59 -19.67 -10.44
N LEU A 82 -1.61 -20.40 -10.95
CA LEU A 82 -1.65 -21.86 -10.96
C LEU A 82 -1.46 -22.44 -9.55
N ASP A 83 -0.56 -21.87 -8.77
CA ASP A 83 -0.35 -22.25 -7.37
C ASP A 83 -1.60 -21.94 -6.51
N GLU A 84 -2.24 -20.77 -6.73
CA GLU A 84 -3.52 -20.42 -6.12
C GLU A 84 -4.61 -21.45 -6.47
N LEU A 85 -4.75 -21.81 -7.77
CA LEU A 85 -5.71 -22.80 -8.21
C LEU A 85 -5.49 -24.17 -7.57
N LEU A 86 -4.23 -24.61 -7.49
CA LEU A 86 -3.87 -25.88 -6.87
C LEU A 86 -4.17 -25.88 -5.36
N ALA A 87 -3.95 -24.75 -4.69
CA ALA A 87 -4.32 -24.57 -3.29
C ALA A 87 -5.85 -24.63 -3.11
N ASP A 88 -6.62 -23.96 -3.96
CA ASP A 88 -8.10 -23.95 -3.91
C ASP A 88 -8.70 -25.33 -4.15
N VAL A 89 -8.18 -26.08 -5.13
CA VAL A 89 -8.65 -27.44 -5.45
C VAL A 89 -8.29 -28.45 -4.35
N SER A 90 -7.19 -28.20 -3.61
CA SER A 90 -6.71 -29.12 -2.57
C SER A 90 -7.20 -28.77 -1.16
N SER A 91 -7.77 -27.59 -0.94
CA SER A 91 -8.25 -27.15 0.36
C SER A 91 -9.66 -27.69 0.69
N SER A 92 -9.86 -28.11 1.95
CA SER A 92 -11.19 -28.35 2.48
C SER A 92 -11.96 -27.02 2.58
N PRO A 93 -13.26 -26.96 2.22
CA PRO A 93 -14.02 -25.70 2.13
C PRO A 93 -14.10 -24.86 3.42
N ASP A 94 -13.78 -25.45 4.57
CA ASP A 94 -14.03 -24.86 5.89
C ASP A 94 -12.78 -24.20 6.54
N VAL A 95 -11.58 -24.34 5.97
CA VAL A 95 -10.35 -23.82 6.60
C VAL A 95 -9.58 -22.93 5.61
N LEU A 96 -9.58 -21.62 5.89
CA LEU A 96 -8.77 -20.68 5.13
C LEU A 96 -7.28 -20.93 5.40
N GLN A 97 -6.50 -21.08 4.33
CA GLN A 97 -5.04 -21.27 4.40
C GLN A 97 -4.34 -20.69 3.16
N GLY A 98 -3.05 -20.41 3.29
CA GLY A 98 -2.21 -19.87 2.23
C GLY A 98 -1.82 -18.42 2.46
N ASP A 99 -1.18 -17.82 1.45
CA ASP A 99 -0.58 -16.51 1.53
C ASP A 99 -1.54 -15.42 1.06
N VAL A 100 -1.48 -14.25 1.71
CA VAL A 100 -2.17 -13.02 1.31
C VAL A 100 -1.18 -11.88 1.34
N SER A 101 -1.10 -11.12 0.26
CA SER A 101 -0.22 -9.98 0.10
C SER A 101 -0.99 -8.66 0.11
N ILE A 102 -0.63 -7.74 1.00
CA ILE A 102 -1.26 -6.43 1.12
C ILE A 102 -0.21 -5.32 1.08
N SER A 103 -0.43 -4.29 0.27
CA SER A 103 0.37 -3.08 0.26
C SER A 103 -0.41 -1.93 0.91
N THR A 104 0.18 -1.27 1.90
CA THR A 104 -0.50 -0.23 2.68
C THR A 104 0.23 1.10 2.64
N LEU A 105 -0.51 2.20 2.62
CA LEU A 105 0.05 3.52 2.86
C LEU A 105 0.69 3.56 4.27
N ARG A 106 1.94 4.02 4.36
CA ARG A 106 2.72 3.98 5.61
C ARG A 106 1.97 4.49 6.85
N PRO A 107 1.29 5.65 6.81
CA PRO A 107 0.54 6.12 7.97
C PRO A 107 -0.69 5.28 8.31
N MET A 108 -1.23 4.53 7.36
CA MET A 108 -2.38 3.65 7.60
C MET A 108 -1.99 2.29 8.19
N THR A 109 -0.75 1.85 8.00
CA THR A 109 -0.29 0.53 8.46
C THR A 109 -0.60 0.26 9.93
N PRO A 110 -0.30 1.16 10.89
CA PRO A 110 -0.63 0.92 12.29
C PRO A 110 -2.13 0.79 12.56
N VAL A 111 -2.95 1.49 11.76
CA VAL A 111 -4.41 1.45 11.89
C VAL A 111 -4.97 0.08 11.53
N VAL A 112 -4.41 -0.57 10.51
CA VAL A 112 -4.88 -1.88 10.03
C VAL A 112 -4.29 -3.06 10.78
N LEU A 113 -3.12 -2.91 11.41
CA LEU A 113 -2.41 -4.02 12.07
C LEU A 113 -3.23 -4.73 13.15
N ASP A 114 -3.98 -3.99 13.96
CA ASP A 114 -4.82 -4.61 15.01
C ASP A 114 -5.97 -5.43 14.41
N THR A 115 -6.55 -4.98 13.30
CA THR A 115 -7.58 -5.71 12.58
C THR A 115 -7.01 -6.95 11.91
N ILE A 116 -5.85 -6.84 11.29
CA ILE A 116 -5.14 -7.98 10.69
C ILE A 116 -4.77 -9.01 11.77
N ARG A 117 -4.29 -8.57 12.94
CA ARG A 117 -3.99 -9.48 14.07
C ARG A 117 -5.24 -10.24 14.52
N GLU A 118 -6.40 -9.59 14.55
CA GLU A 118 -7.66 -10.27 14.88
C GLU A 118 -8.01 -11.34 13.82
N PHE A 119 -7.83 -11.01 12.55
CA PHE A 119 -8.06 -11.95 11.44
C PHE A 119 -7.14 -13.17 11.50
N ILE A 120 -5.82 -12.98 11.69
CA ILE A 120 -4.85 -14.07 11.81
C ILE A 120 -5.22 -15.00 12.97
N ARG A 121 -5.66 -14.45 14.11
CA ARG A 121 -6.07 -15.28 15.25
C ARG A 121 -7.28 -16.14 14.95
N GLN A 122 -8.18 -15.71 14.06
CA GLN A 122 -9.36 -16.47 13.61
C GLN A 122 -9.01 -17.45 12.50
N ASN A 123 -7.95 -17.21 11.76
CA ASN A 123 -7.53 -17.97 10.59
C ASN A 123 -6.03 -18.31 10.66
N PRO A 124 -5.63 -19.23 11.54
CA PRO A 124 -4.20 -19.50 11.81
C PRO A 124 -3.44 -20.12 10.63
N GLY A 125 -4.14 -20.65 9.62
CA GLY A 125 -3.54 -21.17 8.39
C GLY A 125 -3.23 -20.09 7.33
N VAL A 126 -3.61 -18.82 7.58
CA VAL A 126 -3.37 -17.73 6.64
C VAL A 126 -2.11 -16.95 7.01
N HIS A 127 -1.19 -16.83 6.06
CA HIS A 127 0.01 -16.01 6.19
C HIS A 127 -0.19 -14.67 5.48
N ILE A 128 0.01 -13.55 6.19
CA ILE A 128 -0.20 -12.22 5.61
C ILE A 128 1.15 -11.52 5.46
N HIS A 129 1.47 -11.16 4.22
CA HIS A 129 2.62 -10.34 3.87
C HIS A 129 2.19 -8.88 3.72
N ILE A 130 2.76 -7.98 4.53
CA ILE A 130 2.46 -6.55 4.49
C ILE A 130 3.67 -5.77 4.00
N GLN A 131 3.48 -4.99 2.95
CA GLN A 131 4.47 -4.01 2.50
C GLN A 131 3.91 -2.60 2.66
N THR A 132 4.73 -1.67 3.17
CA THR A 132 4.37 -0.25 3.25
C THR A 132 4.94 0.51 2.06
N ASP A 133 4.12 1.39 1.48
CA ASP A 133 4.50 2.14 0.29
C ASP A 133 3.76 3.49 0.20
N ILE A 134 4.01 4.25 -0.87
CA ILE A 134 3.23 5.42 -1.25
C ILE A 134 2.04 5.01 -2.14
N SER A 135 0.97 5.81 -2.15
CA SER A 135 -0.28 5.48 -2.86
C SER A 135 -0.06 5.12 -4.33
N GLN A 136 0.75 5.87 -5.07
CA GLN A 136 0.99 5.61 -6.49
C GLN A 136 1.64 4.23 -6.72
N SER A 137 2.63 3.88 -5.92
CA SER A 137 3.30 2.57 -5.96
C SER A 137 2.34 1.44 -5.57
N ILE A 138 1.49 1.66 -4.54
CA ILE A 138 0.46 0.70 -4.13
C ILE A 138 -0.48 0.40 -5.30
N LEU A 139 -1.07 1.43 -5.91
CA LEU A 139 -2.01 1.29 -7.03
C LEU A 139 -1.37 0.53 -8.19
N GLN A 140 -0.12 0.89 -8.56
CA GLN A 140 0.61 0.22 -9.63
C GLN A 140 0.88 -1.26 -9.30
N LYS A 141 1.31 -1.57 -8.08
CA LYS A 141 1.63 -2.94 -7.67
C LYS A 141 0.39 -3.83 -7.58
N VAL A 142 -0.76 -3.30 -7.15
CA VAL A 142 -2.04 -4.02 -7.18
C VAL A 142 -2.51 -4.24 -8.61
N GLU A 143 -2.43 -3.22 -9.48
CA GLU A 143 -2.81 -3.32 -10.89
C GLU A 143 -2.04 -4.42 -11.63
N ILE A 144 -0.72 -4.47 -11.40
CA ILE A 144 0.12 -5.51 -12.03
C ILE A 144 0.01 -6.87 -11.32
N GLY A 145 -0.77 -6.99 -10.22
CA GLY A 145 -0.98 -8.22 -9.48
C GLY A 145 0.21 -8.65 -8.62
N LYS A 146 1.09 -7.73 -8.25
CA LYS A 146 2.18 -8.00 -7.30
C LYS A 146 1.66 -8.11 -5.85
N PHE A 147 0.52 -7.48 -5.57
CA PHE A 147 -0.22 -7.58 -4.32
C PHE A 147 -1.67 -7.89 -4.62
N ASP A 148 -2.31 -8.67 -3.76
CA ASP A 148 -3.73 -9.04 -3.87
C ASP A 148 -4.61 -7.82 -3.67
N MET A 149 -4.26 -6.98 -2.70
CA MET A 149 -5.00 -5.78 -2.35
C MET A 149 -4.08 -4.67 -1.85
N GLY A 150 -4.63 -3.44 -1.82
CA GLY A 150 -3.93 -2.28 -1.29
C GLY A 150 -4.82 -1.38 -0.43
N LEU A 151 -4.20 -0.61 0.48
CA LEU A 151 -4.81 0.54 1.13
C LEU A 151 -4.07 1.79 0.70
N ALA A 152 -4.75 2.64 -0.06
CA ALA A 152 -4.15 3.83 -0.67
C ALA A 152 -4.98 5.08 -0.43
N GLY A 153 -4.30 6.22 -0.35
CA GLY A 153 -4.93 7.52 -0.49
C GLY A 153 -5.02 7.90 -1.97
N CYS A 154 -6.16 8.38 -2.44
CA CYS A 154 -6.36 8.74 -3.83
C CYS A 154 -7.32 9.92 -3.99
N PHE A 155 -7.08 10.73 -5.03
CA PHE A 155 -8.02 11.77 -5.48
C PHE A 155 -8.84 11.32 -6.68
N ARG A 156 -8.25 10.47 -7.53
CA ARG A 156 -8.85 9.97 -8.77
C ARG A 156 -8.76 8.46 -8.82
N GLN A 157 -9.75 7.84 -9.42
CA GLN A 157 -9.72 6.42 -9.71
C GLN A 157 -8.82 6.15 -10.91
N LYS A 158 -8.09 5.05 -10.86
CA LYS A 158 -7.30 4.52 -11.97
C LYS A 158 -8.08 3.39 -12.62
N GLU A 159 -8.13 3.35 -13.95
CA GLU A 159 -8.70 2.23 -14.68
C GLU A 159 -8.00 0.91 -14.32
N GLY A 160 -8.74 -0.19 -14.33
CA GLY A 160 -8.23 -1.51 -13.98
C GLY A 160 -8.18 -1.82 -12.48
N LEU A 161 -8.68 -0.92 -11.63
CA LEU A 161 -8.78 -1.12 -10.19
C LEU A 161 -10.20 -0.84 -9.69
N ASP A 162 -10.66 -1.65 -8.75
CA ASP A 162 -11.88 -1.44 -7.98
C ASP A 162 -11.53 -0.78 -6.64
N TYR A 163 -12.37 0.17 -6.22
CA TYR A 163 -12.16 0.99 -5.02
C TYR A 163 -13.33 0.86 -4.04
N ASP A 164 -13.03 0.42 -2.82
CA ASP A 164 -13.94 0.53 -1.69
C ASP A 164 -13.47 1.66 -0.77
N TYR A 165 -14.17 2.80 -0.81
CA TYR A 165 -13.82 3.96 0.00
C TYR A 165 -14.13 3.71 1.47
N LEU A 166 -13.15 4.00 2.32
CA LEU A 166 -13.24 3.82 3.78
C LEU A 166 -13.55 5.15 4.48
N PHE A 167 -12.78 6.19 4.20
CA PHE A 167 -12.93 7.53 4.78
C PHE A 167 -12.15 8.56 3.96
N SER A 168 -12.34 9.84 4.31
CA SER A 168 -11.58 10.95 3.75
C SER A 168 -10.80 11.68 4.84
N SER A 169 -9.60 12.16 4.51
CA SER A 169 -8.72 12.91 5.39
C SER A 169 -8.46 14.30 4.84
N ASP A 170 -8.53 15.32 5.69
CA ASP A 170 -8.31 16.71 5.29
C ASP A 170 -6.82 17.01 5.05
N PRO A 171 -6.48 17.85 4.05
CA PRO A 171 -5.13 18.31 3.83
C PRO A 171 -4.67 19.28 4.92
N VAL A 172 -3.40 19.14 5.32
CA VAL A 172 -2.78 20.02 6.30
C VAL A 172 -1.39 20.48 5.88
N LEU A 173 -1.05 21.71 6.25
CA LEU A 173 0.31 22.22 6.22
C LEU A 173 0.92 22.03 7.62
N VAL A 174 2.09 21.41 7.68
CA VAL A 174 2.84 21.26 8.94
C VAL A 174 4.02 22.23 8.98
N LEU A 175 4.15 22.90 10.11
CA LEU A 175 5.16 23.94 10.37
C LEU A 175 5.88 23.64 11.69
N PRO A 176 7.09 24.15 11.88
CA PRO A 176 7.75 24.11 13.20
C PRO A 176 6.86 24.81 14.25
N ARG A 177 6.77 24.25 15.43
CA ARG A 177 6.05 24.87 16.55
C ARG A 177 6.64 26.22 16.95
N LYS A 178 7.97 26.33 16.89
CA LYS A 178 8.71 27.56 17.09
C LYS A 178 9.26 28.03 15.76
N ASN A 179 8.64 29.01 15.16
CA ASN A 179 9.11 29.60 13.90
C ASN A 179 8.82 31.11 13.90
N ASN A 180 9.53 31.82 13.04
CA ASN A 180 9.34 33.24 12.81
C ASN A 180 8.46 33.54 11.58
N TRP A 181 7.85 32.52 11.01
CA TRP A 181 6.94 32.66 9.87
C TRP A 181 5.55 33.07 10.37
N HIS A 182 5.16 34.29 10.07
CA HIS A 182 3.87 34.83 10.49
C HIS A 182 2.77 34.32 9.54
N ILE A 183 2.38 33.04 9.73
CA ILE A 183 1.36 32.40 8.91
C ILE A 183 -0.01 32.61 9.55
N PRO A 184 -0.99 33.15 8.83
CA PRO A 184 -2.36 33.30 9.36
C PRO A 184 -2.99 31.94 9.64
N ARG A 185 -4.00 31.93 10.52
CA ARG A 185 -4.74 30.69 10.88
C ARG A 185 -5.36 29.99 9.65
N ILE A 186 -5.73 30.75 8.62
CA ILE A 186 -6.23 30.30 7.33
C ILE A 186 -5.25 30.83 6.29
N PRO A 187 -4.21 30.06 5.93
CA PRO A 187 -3.18 30.52 5.00
C PRO A 187 -3.68 30.50 3.56
N SER A 188 -3.27 31.52 2.81
CA SER A 188 -3.43 31.56 1.33
C SER A 188 -2.24 30.89 0.63
N TRP A 189 -2.36 30.68 -0.67
CA TRP A 189 -1.22 30.23 -1.49
C TRP A 189 -0.04 31.21 -1.46
N ASP A 190 -0.33 32.51 -1.40
CA ASP A 190 0.71 33.55 -1.32
C ASP A 190 1.47 33.49 0.00
N ASP A 191 0.81 33.12 1.09
CA ASP A 191 1.49 32.91 2.36
C ASP A 191 2.38 31.67 2.33
N ILE A 192 1.90 30.59 1.73
CA ILE A 192 2.63 29.32 1.62
C ILE A 192 3.80 29.44 0.65
N ALA A 193 3.66 30.19 -0.45
CA ALA A 193 4.73 30.41 -1.43
C ALA A 193 5.94 31.20 -0.87
N LYS A 194 5.84 31.78 0.33
CA LYS A 194 6.96 32.41 1.02
C LYS A 194 7.80 31.42 1.84
N LEU A 195 7.32 30.21 2.03
CA LEU A 195 7.94 29.21 2.89
C LEU A 195 8.89 28.32 2.10
N PRO A 196 10.01 27.88 2.68
CA PRO A 196 10.76 26.75 2.17
C PRO A 196 9.91 25.46 2.35
N ILE A 197 9.83 24.63 1.31
CA ILE A 197 8.98 23.43 1.31
C ILE A 197 9.84 22.18 1.35
N ILE A 198 9.52 21.26 2.25
CA ILE A 198 10.10 19.92 2.33
C ILE A 198 9.15 18.96 1.63
N GLY A 199 9.63 18.37 0.53
CA GLY A 199 8.87 17.44 -0.29
C GLY A 199 8.95 16.00 0.22
N PHE A 200 7.92 15.22 -0.09
CA PHE A 200 7.93 13.77 0.05
C PHE A 200 8.14 13.14 -1.32
N ARG A 201 9.26 12.42 -1.50
CA ARG A 201 9.63 11.82 -2.78
C ARG A 201 10.02 10.36 -2.61
N ASP A 202 9.50 9.48 -3.46
CA ASP A 202 10.04 8.13 -3.62
C ASP A 202 11.19 8.14 -4.63
N ILE A 203 12.28 7.44 -4.31
CA ILE A 203 13.52 7.42 -5.10
C ILE A 203 13.32 6.68 -6.43
N ASP A 204 12.36 5.76 -6.49
CA ASP A 204 12.11 4.92 -7.68
C ASP A 204 11.41 5.66 -8.83
N THR A 205 10.90 6.87 -8.60
CA THR A 205 10.35 7.72 -9.66
C THR A 205 11.44 8.63 -10.19
N CYS A 206 11.89 8.40 -11.43
CA CYS A 206 12.92 9.18 -12.12
C CYS A 206 12.54 10.64 -12.43
N SER A 207 11.49 11.19 -11.87
CA SER A 207 11.10 12.57 -12.05
C SER A 207 11.95 13.49 -11.18
N ARG A 208 12.52 14.53 -11.80
CA ARG A 208 13.34 15.55 -11.12
C ARG A 208 12.55 16.46 -10.19
N ASP A 209 11.24 16.29 -10.12
CA ASP A 209 10.35 17.16 -9.37
C ASP A 209 10.40 16.85 -7.88
N ALA A 210 10.96 17.77 -7.12
CA ALA A 210 11.38 17.60 -5.71
C ALA A 210 10.22 17.45 -4.71
N LEU A 211 8.96 17.52 -5.15
CA LEU A 211 7.79 17.62 -4.27
C LEU A 211 6.74 16.56 -4.55
N HIS A 212 7.13 15.29 -4.68
CA HIS A 212 6.17 14.19 -4.84
C HIS A 212 5.39 13.96 -3.53
N SER A 213 4.50 14.88 -3.18
CA SER A 213 3.44 14.64 -2.20
C SER A 213 2.19 14.14 -2.94
N ILE A 214 1.26 13.53 -2.20
CA ILE A 214 -0.06 13.19 -2.73
C ILE A 214 -0.81 14.40 -3.33
N PHE A 215 -0.40 15.61 -2.96
CA PHE A 215 -0.98 16.88 -3.40
C PHE A 215 -0.21 17.55 -4.55
N TYR A 216 0.86 16.95 -5.06
CA TYR A 216 1.77 17.64 -5.98
C TYR A 216 1.06 18.25 -7.19
N ASP A 217 0.16 17.50 -7.82
CA ASP A 217 -0.56 17.95 -9.01
C ASP A 217 -1.51 19.11 -8.71
N GLU A 218 -1.93 19.27 -7.47
CA GLU A 218 -2.86 20.29 -7.01
C GLU A 218 -2.15 21.56 -6.49
N LEU A 219 -0.81 21.55 -6.36
CA LEU A 219 -0.04 22.69 -5.87
C LEU A 219 0.24 23.70 -6.99
N PRO A 220 0.15 25.02 -6.71
CA PRO A 220 0.60 26.07 -7.62
C PRO A 220 2.11 25.98 -7.88
N GLU A 221 2.56 26.40 -9.08
CA GLU A 221 3.98 26.42 -9.44
C GLU A 221 4.80 27.28 -8.47
N SER A 222 4.26 28.41 -8.00
CA SER A 222 4.92 29.27 -7.00
C SER A 222 5.25 28.56 -5.69
N VAL A 223 4.53 27.50 -5.35
CA VAL A 223 4.80 26.64 -4.17
C VAL A 223 5.76 25.52 -4.56
N LYS A 224 5.60 24.91 -5.73
CA LYS A 224 6.48 23.84 -6.22
C LYS A 224 7.95 24.28 -6.33
N GLU A 225 8.17 25.51 -6.75
CA GLU A 225 9.51 26.12 -6.86
C GLU A 225 10.22 26.34 -5.51
N ARG A 226 9.49 26.24 -4.40
CA ARG A 226 10.02 26.43 -3.03
C ARG A 226 10.60 25.17 -2.40
N GLY A 227 10.74 24.09 -3.14
CA GLY A 227 11.33 22.85 -2.67
C GLY A 227 12.80 23.01 -2.27
N VAL A 228 13.12 22.80 -1.00
CA VAL A 228 14.50 22.91 -0.46
C VAL A 228 15.10 21.55 -0.12
N LEU A 229 14.24 20.56 0.15
CA LEU A 229 14.65 19.21 0.53
C LEU A 229 13.53 18.23 0.17
N SER A 230 13.88 16.99 -0.17
CA SER A 230 12.91 15.91 -0.33
C SER A 230 13.37 14.64 0.39
N THR A 231 12.43 13.87 0.88
CA THR A 231 12.67 12.60 1.58
C THR A 231 11.55 11.62 1.30
N ASN A 232 11.82 10.31 1.37
CA ASN A 232 10.82 9.25 1.30
C ASN A 232 10.40 8.72 2.68
N SER A 233 10.76 9.43 3.75
CA SER A 233 10.45 9.05 5.13
C SER A 233 9.67 10.16 5.84
N TYR A 234 8.46 9.85 6.27
CA TYR A 234 7.64 10.78 7.07
C TYR A 234 8.31 11.20 8.37
N ASN A 235 9.05 10.31 9.01
CA ASN A 235 9.78 10.61 10.26
C ASN A 235 10.87 11.64 10.01
N VAL A 236 11.64 11.47 8.93
CA VAL A 236 12.68 12.41 8.50
C VAL A 236 12.04 13.75 8.14
N LEU A 237 10.93 13.74 7.37
CA LEU A 237 10.20 14.94 7.00
C LEU A 237 9.78 15.76 8.24
N LEU A 238 9.08 15.12 9.19
CA LEU A 238 8.63 15.80 10.41
C LEU A 238 9.78 16.25 11.31
N HIS A 239 10.88 15.48 11.35
CA HIS A 239 12.09 15.89 12.06
C HIS A 239 12.67 17.19 11.50
N TYR A 240 12.83 17.28 10.18
CA TYR A 240 13.35 18.49 9.53
C TYR A 240 12.39 19.67 9.64
N VAL A 241 11.08 19.45 9.50
CA VAL A 241 10.08 20.48 9.79
C VAL A 241 10.22 20.99 11.23
N GLY A 242 10.26 20.09 12.21
CA GLY A 242 10.40 20.47 13.63
C GLY A 242 11.69 21.26 13.94
N ARG A 243 12.74 21.06 13.15
CA ARG A 243 14.01 21.80 13.25
C ARG A 243 14.01 23.13 12.49
N GLY A 244 12.91 23.50 11.85
CA GLY A 244 12.77 24.79 11.17
C GLY A 244 13.33 24.82 9.75
N ALA A 245 13.60 23.66 9.13
CA ALA A 245 14.14 23.60 7.78
C ALA A 245 13.11 23.95 6.70
N GLY A 246 11.80 23.88 7.01
CA GLY A 246 10.75 24.21 6.07
C GLY A 246 9.36 23.76 6.54
N ALA A 247 8.36 23.96 5.68
CA ALA A 247 7.01 23.47 5.82
C ALA A 247 6.81 22.19 4.98
N ALA A 248 5.79 21.39 5.29
CA ALA A 248 5.44 20.22 4.47
C ALA A 248 3.92 20.02 4.40
N PHE A 249 3.48 19.37 3.33
CA PHE A 249 2.09 18.98 3.12
C PHE A 249 1.88 17.55 3.58
N LEU A 250 0.85 17.35 4.40
CA LEU A 250 0.37 16.04 4.85
C LEU A 250 -1.16 16.00 4.78
N ASP A 251 -1.72 14.83 4.94
CA ASP A 251 -3.11 14.66 5.34
C ASP A 251 -3.21 14.52 6.87
N GLU A 252 -4.38 14.80 7.42
CA GLU A 252 -4.62 14.77 8.86
C GLU A 252 -4.38 13.40 9.49
N LEU A 253 -4.78 12.30 8.79
CA LEU A 253 -4.52 10.95 9.29
C LEU A 253 -3.03 10.70 9.45
N SER A 254 -2.24 11.05 8.43
CA SER A 254 -0.78 10.92 8.48
C SER A 254 -0.20 11.73 9.64
N PHE A 255 -0.65 12.97 9.80
CA PHE A 255 -0.20 13.81 10.92
C PHE A 255 -0.49 13.20 12.29
N TYR A 256 -1.72 12.72 12.51
CA TYR A 256 -2.10 12.15 13.82
C TYR A 256 -1.45 10.80 14.09
N THR A 257 -1.36 9.93 13.08
CA THR A 257 -0.66 8.66 13.23
C THR A 257 0.81 8.86 13.60
N LEU A 258 1.49 9.80 12.93
CA LEU A 258 2.87 10.12 13.24
C LEU A 258 3.03 10.84 14.60
N SER A 259 2.03 11.63 15.00
CA SER A 259 1.99 12.26 16.32
C SER A 259 1.89 11.23 17.43
N SER A 260 1.10 10.17 17.26
CA SER A 260 0.97 9.08 18.25
C SER A 260 2.28 8.31 18.48
N PHE A 261 3.20 8.34 17.53
CA PHE A 261 4.56 7.80 17.66
C PHE A 261 5.57 8.83 18.17
N GLY A 262 5.14 10.03 18.53
CA GLY A 262 6.01 11.09 19.07
C GLY A 262 6.80 11.88 18.04
N PHE A 263 6.58 11.67 16.72
CA PHE A 263 7.33 12.37 15.68
C PHE A 263 6.89 13.82 15.43
N ALA A 264 5.71 14.23 15.91
CA ALA A 264 5.16 15.56 15.67
C ALA A 264 5.26 16.52 16.89
N ARG A 265 6.15 16.26 17.87
CA ARG A 265 6.27 17.06 19.09
C ARG A 265 6.59 18.53 18.82
N ASP A 266 7.48 18.78 17.87
CA ASP A 266 8.01 20.10 17.55
C ASP A 266 7.33 20.75 16.35
N VAL A 267 6.18 20.25 15.91
CA VAL A 267 5.43 20.77 14.78
C VAL A 267 4.00 21.16 15.16
N VAL A 268 3.41 22.02 14.34
CA VAL A 268 1.99 22.41 14.38
C VAL A 268 1.37 22.23 13.01
N LYS A 269 0.06 22.01 12.96
CA LYS A 269 -0.67 21.87 11.70
C LYS A 269 -1.60 23.04 11.48
N TYR A 270 -1.80 23.36 10.20
CA TYR A 270 -2.79 24.31 9.69
C TYR A 270 -3.68 23.58 8.68
N SER A 271 -4.99 23.76 8.78
CA SER A 271 -5.92 23.16 7.83
C SER A 271 -5.77 23.82 6.45
N LEU A 272 -5.74 23.02 5.42
CA LEU A 272 -5.76 23.44 4.01
C LEU A 272 -7.03 23.00 3.27
N ALA A 273 -8.09 22.63 3.99
CA ALA A 273 -9.35 22.17 3.42
C ALA A 273 -10.03 23.19 2.48
N HIS A 274 -9.64 24.47 2.56
CA HIS A 274 -10.12 25.54 1.68
C HIS A 274 -9.27 25.70 0.39
N LEU A 275 -8.09 25.07 0.32
CA LEU A 275 -7.15 25.17 -0.82
C LEU A 275 -6.96 23.85 -1.56
N LEU A 276 -7.10 22.74 -0.88
CA LEU A 276 -6.80 21.41 -1.41
C LEU A 276 -7.97 20.44 -1.18
N PRO A 277 -8.17 19.48 -2.08
CA PRO A 277 -9.19 18.44 -1.90
C PRO A 277 -8.82 17.48 -0.76
N LYS A 278 -9.85 16.82 -0.18
CA LYS A 278 -9.65 15.73 0.78
C LYS A 278 -8.97 14.53 0.13
N VAL A 279 -8.12 13.87 0.89
CA VAL A 279 -7.53 12.58 0.48
C VAL A 279 -8.51 11.47 0.82
N ASN A 280 -9.02 10.79 -0.19
CA ASN A 280 -9.88 9.63 0.00
C ASN A 280 -9.02 8.39 0.25
N CYS A 281 -9.20 7.74 1.39
CA CYS A 281 -8.56 6.48 1.70
C CYS A 281 -9.47 5.33 1.28
N ALA A 282 -8.94 4.42 0.48
CA ALA A 282 -9.68 3.31 -0.07
C ALA A 282 -8.91 2.00 0.03
N MET A 283 -9.64 0.90 0.17
CA MET A 283 -9.16 -0.42 -0.21
C MET A 283 -9.26 -0.55 -1.71
N VAL A 284 -8.22 -1.12 -2.31
CA VAL A 284 -8.15 -1.32 -3.75
C VAL A 284 -7.80 -2.76 -4.08
N LYS A 285 -8.43 -3.28 -5.14
CA LYS A 285 -8.12 -4.57 -5.74
C LYS A 285 -8.16 -4.45 -7.25
N ARG A 286 -7.64 -5.44 -7.97
CA ARG A 286 -7.67 -5.43 -9.43
C ARG A 286 -9.08 -5.71 -9.94
N SER A 287 -9.56 -4.87 -10.88
CA SER A 287 -10.85 -5.07 -11.54
C SER A 287 -10.86 -6.36 -12.36
N GLY A 288 -12.01 -7.05 -12.32
CA GLY A 288 -12.23 -8.26 -13.12
C GLY A 288 -11.38 -9.48 -12.72
N LYS A 289 -10.64 -9.40 -11.61
CA LYS A 289 -9.96 -10.56 -11.00
C LYS A 289 -10.60 -10.87 -9.65
N GLU A 290 -11.01 -12.11 -9.46
CA GLU A 290 -11.40 -12.61 -8.15
C GLU A 290 -10.16 -12.75 -7.26
N LEU A 291 -10.32 -12.40 -6.00
CA LEU A 291 -9.32 -12.66 -4.97
C LEU A 291 -9.37 -14.14 -4.60
N SER A 292 -8.24 -14.70 -4.16
CA SER A 292 -8.24 -16.03 -3.53
C SER A 292 -9.16 -16.04 -2.30
N PRO A 293 -9.72 -17.19 -1.87
CA PRO A 293 -10.66 -17.25 -0.74
C PRO A 293 -10.15 -16.59 0.51
N GLN A 294 -8.88 -16.80 0.88
CA GLN A 294 -8.25 -16.18 2.04
C GLN A 294 -8.05 -14.65 1.86
N ALA A 295 -7.72 -14.20 0.64
CA ALA A 295 -7.58 -12.78 0.35
C ALA A 295 -8.93 -12.07 0.32
N ALA A 296 -9.98 -12.69 -0.23
CA ALA A 296 -11.35 -12.20 -0.20
C ALA A 296 -11.86 -12.08 1.24
N ALA A 297 -11.65 -13.10 2.06
CA ALA A 297 -12.04 -13.10 3.47
C ALA A 297 -11.34 -11.99 4.26
N LEU A 298 -10.03 -11.75 4.04
CA LEU A 298 -9.32 -10.64 4.67
C LEU A 298 -9.86 -9.29 4.18
N TYR A 299 -10.11 -9.16 2.88
CA TYR A 299 -10.66 -7.94 2.27
C TYR A 299 -12.00 -7.58 2.90
N ASP A 300 -12.93 -8.52 2.96
CA ASP A 300 -14.26 -8.31 3.54
C ASP A 300 -14.19 -8.07 5.06
N PHE A 301 -13.27 -8.73 5.74
CA PHE A 301 -13.05 -8.52 7.17
C PHE A 301 -12.57 -7.10 7.46
N LEU A 302 -11.59 -6.61 6.72
CA LEU A 302 -11.10 -5.22 6.82
C LEU A 302 -12.21 -4.23 6.50
N LYS A 303 -12.91 -4.43 5.37
CA LYS A 303 -14.01 -3.57 4.92
C LYS A 303 -15.13 -3.49 5.97
N SER A 304 -15.59 -4.62 6.48
CA SER A 304 -16.66 -4.69 7.48
C SER A 304 -16.28 -3.98 8.78
N LYS A 305 -15.02 -4.07 9.21
CA LYS A 305 -14.55 -3.38 10.42
C LYS A 305 -14.58 -1.86 10.24
N TYR A 306 -14.11 -1.34 9.11
CA TYR A 306 -14.11 0.11 8.87
C TYR A 306 -15.51 0.68 8.65
N LEU A 307 -16.37 -0.02 7.91
CA LEU A 307 -17.76 0.37 7.73
C LEU A 307 -18.54 0.35 9.06
N SER A 308 -18.32 -0.65 9.91
CA SER A 308 -18.96 -0.72 11.22
C SER A 308 -18.53 0.41 12.15
N LEU A 309 -17.28 0.86 12.07
CA LEU A 309 -16.77 2.01 12.84
C LEU A 309 -17.42 3.32 12.41
N ALA A 310 -17.60 3.54 11.11
CA ALA A 310 -18.29 4.70 10.58
C ALA A 310 -19.78 4.73 10.98
N THR A 311 -20.44 3.57 10.94
CA THR A 311 -21.89 3.45 11.24
C THR A 311 -22.20 3.54 12.74
N LEU A 312 -21.35 2.99 13.61
CA LEU A 312 -21.59 2.95 15.06
C LEU A 312 -21.62 4.33 15.73
N ARG A 313 -21.04 5.35 15.11
CA ARG A 313 -20.96 6.70 15.65
C ARG A 313 -21.81 7.72 14.90
N GLY A 314 -22.41 7.35 13.76
CA GLY A 314 -23.18 8.29 12.92
C GLY A 314 -22.33 9.47 12.39
N LEU A 315 -21.01 9.36 12.50
CA LEU A 315 -20.01 10.34 12.08
C LEU A 315 -19.04 9.66 11.12
N PRO A 316 -18.46 10.39 10.17
CA PRO A 316 -17.28 9.90 9.46
C PRO A 316 -16.24 9.41 10.49
N LEU A 317 -15.61 8.27 10.25
CA LEU A 317 -14.61 7.66 11.16
C LEU A 317 -13.58 8.68 11.66
N TRP A 318 -13.22 9.60 10.80
CA TRP A 318 -12.28 10.68 11.09
C TRP A 318 -12.77 11.67 12.14
N ASP A 319 -14.02 12.15 12.05
CA ASP A 319 -14.60 13.09 13.02
C ASP A 319 -14.76 12.43 14.40
N ALA A 320 -15.01 11.14 14.40
CA ALA A 320 -15.07 10.35 15.63
C ALA A 320 -13.67 10.22 16.30
N LEU A 321 -12.61 10.05 15.52
CA LEU A 321 -11.23 10.03 16.01
C LEU A 321 -10.76 11.42 16.48
N GLN A 322 -11.11 12.49 15.77
CA GLN A 322 -10.79 13.86 16.16
C GLN A 322 -11.43 14.26 17.49
N SER A 323 -12.70 13.93 17.70
CA SER A 323 -13.41 14.32 18.92
C SER A 323 -12.83 13.71 20.20
N GLU A 324 -12.12 12.57 20.09
CA GLU A 324 -11.42 11.94 21.24
C GLU A 324 -9.98 12.45 21.43
N ILE A 325 -9.31 12.87 20.34
CA ILE A 325 -7.92 13.32 20.36
C ILE A 325 -7.81 14.81 20.69
N MET A 326 -8.85 15.61 20.39
CA MET A 326 -8.83 17.08 20.50
C MET A 326 -9.47 17.66 21.76
N GLN A 327 -9.62 16.92 22.85
CA GLN A 327 -10.04 17.55 24.09
C GLN A 327 -9.01 18.61 24.54
N PRO A 328 -9.39 19.88 24.68
CA PRO A 328 -8.47 20.93 25.09
C PRO A 328 -7.99 20.67 26.53
N GLY A 329 -6.71 20.44 26.73
CA GLY A 329 -6.07 20.27 28.03
C GLY A 329 -5.41 18.89 28.28
N GLY A 330 -5.40 17.98 27.32
CA GLY A 330 -4.76 16.66 27.48
C GLY A 330 -3.23 16.74 27.48
N SER A 331 -2.60 16.29 28.57
CA SER A 331 -1.17 15.96 28.63
C SER A 331 -0.87 14.82 27.61
N GLN A 332 0.40 14.59 27.30
CA GLN A 332 0.85 13.53 26.37
C GLN A 332 0.35 12.15 26.78
N ASP A 333 0.17 11.90 28.09
CA ASP A 333 -0.44 10.70 28.65
C ASP A 333 -1.92 10.56 28.27
N ALA A 334 -2.63 11.65 27.98
CA ALA A 334 -4.02 11.63 27.52
C ALA A 334 -4.14 11.23 26.04
N HIS A 335 -3.15 11.55 25.20
CA HIS A 335 -3.12 11.11 23.79
C HIS A 335 -2.91 9.60 23.67
N ASP A 336 -1.97 9.05 24.43
CA ASP A 336 -1.75 7.60 24.51
C ASP A 336 -2.97 6.89 25.14
N SER A 337 -3.58 7.50 26.15
CA SER A 337 -4.79 7.02 26.81
C SER A 337 -6.02 7.07 25.89
N ALA A 338 -6.18 8.10 25.03
CA ALA A 338 -7.32 8.22 24.11
C ALA A 338 -7.25 7.18 23.00
N PHE A 339 -6.07 6.95 22.41
CA PHE A 339 -5.88 5.90 21.40
C PHE A 339 -6.08 4.50 22.01
N HIS A 340 -5.56 4.26 23.23
CA HIS A 340 -5.79 3.02 23.96
C HIS A 340 -7.23 2.86 24.48
N LYS A 341 -7.94 3.94 24.84
CA LYS A 341 -9.37 3.93 25.22
C LYS A 341 -10.25 3.65 24.01
N LEU A 342 -9.97 4.27 22.86
CA LEU A 342 -10.65 3.97 21.60
C LEU A 342 -10.49 2.48 21.25
N ARG A 343 -9.28 1.97 21.35
CA ARG A 343 -8.93 0.56 21.18
C ARG A 343 -9.70 -0.36 22.15
N ARG A 344 -9.82 0.01 23.44
CA ARG A 344 -10.57 -0.76 24.45
C ARG A 344 -12.08 -0.68 24.22
N SER A 345 -12.64 0.48 23.85
CA SER A 345 -14.09 0.61 23.60
C SER A 345 -14.55 -0.21 22.38
N LEU A 346 -13.67 -0.33 21.37
CA LEU A 346 -13.89 -1.16 20.19
C LEU A 346 -13.85 -2.67 20.51
N LEU A 347 -13.06 -3.07 21.52
CA LEU A 347 -12.94 -4.48 21.96
C LEU A 347 -14.05 -4.91 22.94
N VAL A 348 -14.56 -3.98 23.76
CA VAL A 348 -15.53 -4.31 24.83
C VAL A 348 -16.97 -4.41 24.33
N LYS A 349 -17.37 -3.68 23.27
CA LYS A 349 -18.76 -3.75 22.75
C LYS A 349 -19.14 -5.04 22.04
N LYS A 350 -18.20 -5.97 21.80
CA LYS A 350 -18.51 -7.31 21.24
C LYS A 350 -19.05 -8.33 22.27
N ARG A 351 -19.20 -7.97 23.55
CA ARG A 351 -19.69 -8.90 24.60
C ARG A 351 -21.19 -8.86 24.89
N ILE A 352 -21.99 -8.10 24.15
CA ILE A 352 -23.44 -8.04 24.37
C ILE A 352 -24.15 -8.40 23.07
N VAL A 353 -24.14 -9.70 22.74
CA VAL A 353 -25.22 -10.31 21.97
C VAL A 353 -26.04 -11.12 23.00
N PRO A 354 -27.28 -10.77 23.27
CA PRO A 354 -28.12 -11.56 24.17
C PRO A 354 -28.42 -12.92 23.53
N SER A 355 -28.03 -13.97 24.25
CA SER A 355 -28.55 -15.31 24.01
C SER A 355 -30.08 -15.33 24.30
N LYS A 356 -30.92 -15.05 23.31
CA LYS A 356 -32.35 -15.35 23.32
C LYS A 356 -32.84 -15.58 21.90
N LEU A 357 -32.70 -16.80 21.47
CA LEU A 357 -33.54 -17.44 20.46
C LEU A 357 -33.24 -18.94 20.50
N ARG A 358 -33.72 -19.59 21.60
CA ARG A 358 -34.06 -20.98 21.63
C ARG A 358 -35.34 -21.06 22.46
N LYS A 359 -36.42 -21.27 21.78
CA LYS A 359 -37.70 -21.92 22.13
C LYS A 359 -38.73 -21.38 21.13
N ASP A 360 -39.12 -22.12 20.19
CA ASP A 360 -40.11 -23.19 20.02
C ASP A 360 -39.99 -23.74 18.61
#